data_a4219d9ac401b79611518b3cb4eb8d23
#
_entry.id   a4219d9ac401b79611518b3cb4eb8d23
#
_cell.length_a   1.000
_cell.length_b   1.000
_cell.length_c   1.000
_cell.angle_alpha   90.00
_cell.angle_beta   90.00
_cell.angle_gamma   90.00
#
_symmetry.space_group_name_H-M   'P 1'
#
loop_
_entity.id
_entity.type
_entity.pdbx_description
1 polymer ?
#
loop_
_entity_poly.entity_id
_entity_poly.type
_entity_poly.pdbx_seq_one_letter_code
_entity_poly.pdbx_strand_id
1 'polypeptide(L)'
;VVEGKFVLSVCMTEPHAGTDLANMRTNAEIKGDRVILKGTKTLISKVDEAELFVVFTRVNKIPGREGIGCVLLERGTPGIVRTGRYHTMGGEYLYEVTFEDVEVPLENLVIKENGLKKLMSAFNTQRCLNPSISLGLAEGAFEEAVKYARDRTAFGRPIGEFQGMRWKLAEMYRDIEVGRSMLYRAAASANPYPNPQLAAVAKMYCNEMALRVTSEAIQVHGGYGFTDEFPVSRFYRGARYGTLGGGTTETLKELVGKKIMSDFPHDGFLGMGLF
;
A
#
# COMPACT_ATOMS: atom_id res chain seq x y z
N VAL A 1 9.23 2.43 17.91
CA VAL A 1 8.99 2.39 16.44
C VAL A 1 9.74 3.54 15.77
N VAL A 2 9.46 4.80 16.15
CA VAL A 2 10.08 5.98 15.50
C VAL A 2 11.61 5.96 15.55
N GLU A 3 12.19 5.50 16.67
CA GLU A 3 13.64 5.35 16.85
C GLU A 3 14.21 4.08 16.20
N GLY A 4 13.40 3.30 15.47
CA GLY A 4 13.82 2.06 14.84
C GLY A 4 14.07 0.87 15.77
N LYS A 5 13.70 0.98 17.04
CA LYS A 5 13.92 -0.10 18.04
C LYS A 5 12.93 -1.25 17.93
N PHE A 6 11.76 -1.02 17.34
CA PHE A 6 10.67 -2.00 17.23
C PHE A 6 10.10 -2.02 15.82
N VAL A 7 9.87 -3.21 15.31
CA VAL A 7 9.09 -3.45 14.08
C VAL A 7 7.63 -3.62 14.48
N LEU A 8 6.74 -2.99 13.73
CA LEU A 8 5.31 -3.01 13.97
C LEU A 8 4.60 -3.69 12.80
N SER A 9 3.70 -4.62 13.11
CA SER A 9 2.83 -5.27 12.14
C SER A 9 1.39 -4.77 12.29
N VAL A 10 0.77 -4.38 11.17
CA VAL A 10 -0.62 -3.89 11.16
C VAL A 10 -1.54 -5.00 10.67
N CYS A 11 -2.43 -5.45 11.54
CA CYS A 11 -3.35 -6.56 11.31
C CYS A 11 -4.77 -6.02 11.02
N MET A 12 -5.14 -5.92 9.73
CA MET A 12 -6.45 -5.40 9.31
C MET A 12 -7.26 -6.44 8.54
N THR A 13 -6.71 -6.93 7.44
CA THR A 13 -7.38 -7.81 6.49
C THR A 13 -7.75 -9.15 7.14
N GLU A 14 -8.95 -9.62 6.82
CA GLU A 14 -9.45 -10.94 7.21
C GLU A 14 -9.76 -11.79 5.98
N PRO A 15 -9.82 -13.13 6.07
CA PRO A 15 -10.11 -13.98 4.92
C PRO A 15 -11.35 -13.60 4.12
N HIS A 16 -12.34 -12.98 4.78
CA HIS A 16 -13.61 -12.54 4.18
C HIS A 16 -13.78 -11.01 4.09
N ALA A 17 -12.85 -10.23 4.61
CA ALA A 17 -12.94 -8.75 4.68
C ALA A 17 -11.61 -8.09 4.30
N GLY A 18 -11.43 -7.80 3.01
CA GLY A 18 -10.32 -7.01 2.47
C GLY A 18 -10.72 -5.54 2.29
N THR A 19 -11.35 -5.21 1.16
CA THR A 19 -11.86 -3.86 0.88
C THR A 19 -12.98 -3.47 1.84
N ASP A 20 -13.84 -4.41 2.20
CA ASP A 20 -14.96 -4.21 3.12
C ASP A 20 -14.53 -4.40 4.59
N LEU A 21 -13.63 -3.54 5.05
CA LEU A 21 -13.09 -3.58 6.42
C LEU A 21 -14.18 -3.39 7.49
N ALA A 22 -15.30 -2.75 7.15
CA ALA A 22 -16.40 -2.56 8.08
C ALA A 22 -17.08 -3.88 8.50
N ASN A 23 -16.90 -4.94 7.71
CA ASN A 23 -17.44 -6.26 7.98
C ASN A 23 -16.45 -7.23 8.65
N MET A 24 -15.33 -6.73 9.19
CA MET A 24 -14.43 -7.58 9.95
C MET A 24 -15.12 -8.28 11.12
N ARG A 25 -14.69 -9.49 11.42
CA ARG A 25 -15.27 -10.37 12.44
C ARG A 25 -14.38 -10.61 13.65
N THR A 26 -13.07 -10.36 13.54
CA THR A 26 -12.18 -10.34 14.70
C THR A 26 -12.78 -9.43 15.76
N ASN A 27 -12.96 -9.93 16.97
CA ASN A 27 -13.68 -9.21 18.03
C ASN A 27 -12.85 -9.09 19.30
N ALA A 28 -12.87 -7.90 19.89
CA ALA A 28 -12.35 -7.61 21.21
C ALA A 28 -13.54 -7.45 22.18
N GLU A 29 -13.68 -8.37 23.11
CA GLU A 29 -14.70 -8.34 24.15
C GLU A 29 -14.13 -7.71 25.43
N ILE A 30 -14.75 -6.65 25.92
CA ILE A 30 -14.34 -6.01 27.18
C ILE A 30 -14.96 -6.77 28.36
N LYS A 31 -14.11 -7.27 29.29
CA LYS A 31 -14.53 -7.96 30.54
C LYS A 31 -13.82 -7.34 31.73
N GLY A 32 -14.52 -6.42 32.39
CA GLY A 32 -13.93 -5.66 33.51
C GLY A 32 -12.73 -4.83 33.07
N ASP A 33 -11.58 -5.10 33.63
CA ASP A 33 -10.29 -4.46 33.32
C ASP A 33 -9.46 -5.18 32.23
N ARG A 34 -10.07 -6.18 31.57
CA ARG A 34 -9.43 -7.00 30.53
C ARG A 34 -10.12 -6.90 29.19
N VAL A 35 -9.40 -7.20 28.14
CA VAL A 35 -9.90 -7.38 26.77
C VAL A 35 -9.56 -8.77 26.31
N ILE A 36 -10.53 -9.48 25.78
CA ILE A 36 -10.36 -10.80 25.16
C ILE A 36 -10.51 -10.64 23.66
N LEU A 37 -9.44 -10.91 22.91
CA LEU A 37 -9.41 -10.82 21.45
C LEU A 37 -9.51 -12.20 20.81
N LYS A 38 -10.41 -12.35 19.85
CA LYS A 38 -10.63 -13.56 19.09
C LYS A 38 -10.88 -13.29 17.61
N GLY A 39 -10.21 -14.06 16.73
CA GLY A 39 -10.41 -13.97 15.28
C GLY A 39 -9.16 -14.25 14.49
N THR A 40 -9.22 -14.09 13.16
CA THR A 40 -8.10 -14.37 12.26
C THR A 40 -7.85 -13.20 11.32
N LYS A 41 -6.59 -12.84 11.17
CA LYS A 41 -6.10 -11.84 10.22
C LYS A 41 -5.22 -12.50 9.17
N THR A 42 -5.35 -12.07 7.91
CA THR A 42 -4.61 -12.67 6.80
C THR A 42 -3.87 -11.62 5.98
N LEU A 43 -2.91 -12.06 5.18
CA LEU A 43 -2.04 -11.21 4.34
C LEU A 43 -1.28 -10.16 5.16
N ILE A 44 -0.85 -10.52 6.36
CA ILE A 44 -0.17 -9.64 7.29
C ILE A 44 1.34 -9.66 7.02
N SER A 45 1.92 -8.46 6.83
CA SER A 45 3.35 -8.29 6.60
C SER A 45 4.13 -8.29 7.91
N LYS A 46 5.40 -8.73 7.85
CA LYS A 46 6.38 -8.57 8.94
C LYS A 46 6.05 -9.32 10.24
N VAL A 47 5.21 -10.35 10.21
CA VAL A 47 4.81 -11.09 11.43
C VAL A 47 6.00 -11.73 12.14
N ASP A 48 6.96 -12.28 11.40
CA ASP A 48 8.15 -12.93 11.97
C ASP A 48 9.16 -11.92 12.56
N GLU A 49 9.08 -10.66 12.17
CA GLU A 49 9.99 -9.59 12.56
C GLU A 49 9.39 -8.65 13.62
N ALA A 50 8.04 -8.54 13.65
CA ALA A 50 7.33 -7.58 14.49
C ALA A 50 7.44 -7.92 15.98
N GLU A 51 7.74 -6.96 16.80
CA GLU A 51 7.62 -7.03 18.26
C GLU A 51 6.23 -6.57 18.73
N LEU A 52 5.55 -5.76 17.91
CA LEU A 52 4.22 -5.20 18.21
C LEU A 52 3.24 -5.49 17.08
N PHE A 53 2.00 -5.83 17.45
CA PHE A 53 0.88 -6.01 16.54
C PHE A 53 -0.19 -4.96 16.82
N VAL A 54 -0.55 -4.18 15.80
CA VAL A 54 -1.68 -3.24 15.81
C VAL A 54 -2.87 -3.94 15.17
N VAL A 55 -3.80 -4.42 15.99
CA VAL A 55 -4.89 -5.27 15.52
C VAL A 55 -6.19 -4.48 15.48
N PHE A 56 -6.66 -4.16 14.27
CA PHE A 56 -7.99 -3.59 14.07
C PHE A 56 -9.04 -4.68 14.26
N THR A 57 -10.04 -4.39 15.08
CA THR A 57 -11.00 -5.38 15.55
C THR A 57 -12.36 -4.73 15.80
N ARG A 58 -13.40 -5.53 15.81
CA ARG A 58 -14.71 -5.12 16.30
C ARG A 58 -14.67 -5.13 17.82
N VAL A 59 -15.24 -4.13 18.47
CA VAL A 59 -15.33 -4.05 19.93
C VAL A 59 -16.73 -4.45 20.36
N ASN A 60 -16.83 -5.38 21.31
CA ASN A 60 -18.11 -5.88 21.88
C ASN A 60 -19.17 -6.25 20.81
N LYS A 61 -18.73 -6.74 19.64
CA LYS A 61 -19.60 -7.09 18.51
C LYS A 61 -20.47 -5.94 17.98
N ILE A 62 -20.17 -4.69 18.29
CA ILE A 62 -20.92 -3.53 17.78
C ILE A 62 -20.82 -3.51 16.25
N PRO A 63 -21.94 -3.53 15.52
CA PRO A 63 -21.94 -3.61 14.06
C PRO A 63 -21.48 -2.31 13.40
N GLY A 64 -21.16 -2.38 12.10
CA GLY A 64 -20.85 -1.20 11.29
C GLY A 64 -19.45 -0.63 11.56
N ARG A 65 -19.22 0.56 11.03
CA ARG A 65 -17.92 1.26 11.07
C ARG A 65 -17.56 1.79 12.46
N GLU A 66 -18.57 2.12 13.23
CA GLU A 66 -18.44 2.73 14.56
C GLU A 66 -17.85 1.75 15.57
N GLY A 67 -18.23 0.47 15.47
CA GLY A 67 -17.75 -0.59 16.34
C GLY A 67 -16.30 -1.02 16.10
N ILE A 68 -15.57 -0.41 15.15
CA ILE A 68 -14.18 -0.76 14.90
C ILE A 68 -13.27 -0.03 15.88
N GLY A 69 -12.47 -0.81 16.60
CA GLY A 69 -11.43 -0.34 17.50
C GLY A 69 -10.06 -0.87 17.12
N CYS A 70 -9.11 -0.73 18.02
CA CYS A 70 -7.73 -1.19 17.83
C CYS A 70 -7.12 -1.67 19.14
N VAL A 71 -6.56 -2.88 19.12
CA VAL A 71 -5.81 -3.46 20.24
C VAL A 71 -4.33 -3.50 19.87
N LEU A 72 -3.48 -3.12 20.80
CA LEU A 72 -2.02 -3.24 20.70
C LEU A 72 -1.57 -4.49 21.46
N LEU A 73 -0.83 -5.38 20.80
CA LEU A 73 -0.32 -6.62 21.36
C LEU A 73 1.19 -6.69 21.22
N GLU A 74 1.86 -7.22 22.24
CA GLU A 74 3.28 -7.54 22.17
C GLU A 74 3.50 -8.95 21.61
N ARG A 75 4.64 -9.15 20.95
CA ARG A 75 5.10 -10.49 20.56
C ARG A 75 5.18 -11.39 21.81
N GLY A 76 4.72 -12.59 21.68
CA GLY A 76 4.74 -13.57 22.78
C GLY A 76 3.53 -13.47 23.72
N THR A 77 2.59 -12.56 23.50
CA THR A 77 1.30 -12.60 24.20
C THR A 77 0.64 -13.97 23.92
N PRO A 78 0.25 -14.73 24.98
CA PRO A 78 -0.39 -16.05 24.80
C PRO A 78 -1.64 -15.96 23.92
N GLY A 79 -1.85 -16.97 23.08
CA GLY A 79 -2.99 -17.04 22.17
C GLY A 79 -2.76 -16.38 20.80
N ILE A 80 -1.61 -15.77 20.54
CA ILE A 80 -1.23 -15.30 19.19
C ILE A 80 -0.57 -16.47 18.46
N VAL A 81 -1.24 -16.97 17.41
CA VAL A 81 -0.80 -18.13 16.64
C VAL A 81 -0.62 -17.76 15.17
N ARG A 82 0.53 -18.06 14.60
CA ARG A 82 0.74 -17.98 13.15
C ARG A 82 0.16 -19.25 12.51
N THR A 83 -0.98 -19.10 11.82
CA THR A 83 -1.72 -20.23 11.23
C THR A 83 -1.42 -20.46 9.76
N GLY A 84 -0.84 -19.49 9.05
CA GLY A 84 -0.50 -19.63 7.65
C GLY A 84 0.61 -18.69 7.17
N ARG A 85 1.17 -19.01 6.01
CA ARG A 85 2.19 -18.22 5.32
C ARG A 85 2.02 -18.32 3.82
N TYR A 86 2.04 -17.17 3.14
CA TYR A 86 1.90 -17.04 1.69
C TYR A 86 3.18 -16.45 1.10
N HIS A 87 3.80 -17.16 0.16
CA HIS A 87 4.90 -16.60 -0.62
C HIS A 87 4.34 -15.71 -1.72
N THR A 88 4.75 -14.44 -1.76
CA THR A 88 4.25 -13.48 -2.74
C THR A 88 5.05 -13.54 -4.04
N MET A 89 4.48 -13.02 -5.13
CA MET A 89 5.21 -12.87 -6.39
C MET A 89 6.38 -11.88 -6.29
N GLY A 90 6.39 -11.01 -5.28
CA GLY A 90 7.49 -10.08 -4.97
C GLY A 90 8.67 -10.72 -4.27
N GLY A 91 8.49 -11.94 -3.75
CA GLY A 91 9.53 -12.73 -3.06
C GLY A 91 9.48 -12.66 -1.54
N GLU A 92 8.65 -11.77 -0.96
CA GLU A 92 8.43 -11.72 0.48
C GLU A 92 7.33 -12.70 0.93
N TYR A 93 7.17 -12.82 2.25
CA TYR A 93 6.09 -13.59 2.86
C TYR A 93 5.04 -12.69 3.51
N LEU A 94 3.77 -13.07 3.32
CA LEU A 94 2.65 -12.58 4.09
C LEU A 94 2.12 -13.72 4.96
N TYR A 95 1.46 -13.37 6.06
CA TYR A 95 1.09 -14.34 7.07
C TYR A 95 -0.39 -14.30 7.40
N GLU A 96 -0.87 -15.44 7.90
CA GLU A 96 -2.14 -15.52 8.62
C GLU A 96 -1.85 -15.66 10.11
N VAL A 97 -2.56 -14.85 10.91
CA VAL A 97 -2.43 -14.81 12.37
C VAL A 97 -3.80 -14.99 12.99
N THR A 98 -3.93 -16.01 13.82
CA THR A 98 -5.14 -16.26 14.61
C THR A 98 -4.92 -15.84 16.05
N PHE A 99 -5.91 -15.18 16.61
CA PHE A 99 -5.98 -14.78 18.01
C PHE A 99 -6.98 -15.71 18.71
N GLU A 100 -6.44 -16.57 19.61
CA GLU A 100 -7.19 -17.58 20.33
C GLU A 100 -7.40 -17.11 21.79
N ASP A 101 -8.49 -16.39 22.01
CA ASP A 101 -8.86 -15.82 23.30
C ASP A 101 -7.69 -15.05 23.97
N VAL A 102 -6.99 -14.22 23.17
CA VAL A 102 -5.87 -13.43 23.64
C VAL A 102 -6.34 -12.42 24.69
N GLU A 103 -5.85 -12.57 25.92
CA GLU A 103 -6.25 -11.74 27.05
C GLU A 103 -5.17 -10.69 27.37
N VAL A 104 -5.56 -9.41 27.35
CA VAL A 104 -4.69 -8.28 27.67
C VAL A 104 -5.41 -7.26 28.56
N PRO A 105 -4.67 -6.38 29.28
CA PRO A 105 -5.26 -5.28 30.02
C PRO A 105 -6.11 -4.35 29.12
N LEU A 106 -7.12 -3.70 29.70
CA LEU A 106 -8.02 -2.79 28.97
C LEU A 106 -7.25 -1.61 28.33
N GLU A 107 -6.12 -1.20 28.88
CA GLU A 107 -5.24 -0.16 28.34
C GLU A 107 -4.68 -0.50 26.95
N ASN A 108 -4.54 -1.80 26.63
CA ASN A 108 -4.13 -2.26 25.31
C ASN A 108 -5.18 -1.98 24.21
N LEU A 109 -6.45 -1.71 24.59
CA LEU A 109 -7.48 -1.23 23.68
C LEU A 109 -7.32 0.27 23.45
N VAL A 110 -6.36 0.63 22.60
CA VAL A 110 -5.93 2.02 22.34
C VAL A 110 -6.97 2.84 21.57
N ILE A 111 -7.87 2.17 20.86
CA ILE A 111 -9.02 2.80 20.20
C ILE A 111 -10.26 1.95 20.52
N LYS A 112 -11.22 2.55 21.22
CA LYS A 112 -12.42 1.84 21.68
C LYS A 112 -13.55 1.88 20.64
N GLU A 113 -13.63 2.95 19.83
CA GLU A 113 -14.68 3.18 18.86
C GLU A 113 -14.20 4.11 17.74
N ASN A 114 -14.95 4.14 16.62
CA ASN A 114 -14.62 4.99 15.47
C ASN A 114 -13.20 4.81 14.91
N GLY A 115 -12.59 3.65 15.18
CA GLY A 115 -11.21 3.35 14.78
C GLY A 115 -11.02 3.35 13.27
N LEU A 116 -12.04 2.96 12.51
CA LEU A 116 -11.96 2.98 11.06
C LEU A 116 -11.80 4.42 10.51
N LYS A 117 -12.49 5.42 11.10
CA LYS A 117 -12.33 6.83 10.69
C LYS A 117 -10.92 7.33 11.00
N LYS A 118 -10.39 7.04 12.19
CA LYS A 118 -9.03 7.41 12.60
C LYS A 118 -7.99 6.73 11.70
N LEU A 119 -8.19 5.44 11.41
CA LEU A 119 -7.36 4.67 10.49
C LEU A 119 -7.33 5.31 9.08
N MET A 120 -8.49 5.64 8.52
CA MET A 120 -8.57 6.24 7.18
C MET A 120 -7.85 7.58 7.10
N SER A 121 -7.85 8.38 8.16
CA SER A 121 -7.08 9.63 8.24
C SER A 121 -5.57 9.35 8.22
N ALA A 122 -5.10 8.42 9.04
CA ALA A 122 -3.68 8.00 9.06
C ALA A 122 -3.26 7.35 7.72
N PHE A 123 -4.17 6.65 7.05
CA PHE A 123 -3.93 6.04 5.73
C PHE A 123 -3.66 7.06 4.61
N ASN A 124 -4.01 8.33 4.77
CA ASN A 124 -3.62 9.34 3.79
C ASN A 124 -2.09 9.53 3.76
N THR A 125 -1.41 9.37 4.91
CA THR A 125 0.07 9.29 4.95
C THR A 125 0.57 8.04 4.24
N GLN A 126 -0.01 6.88 4.53
CA GLN A 126 0.36 5.62 3.87
C GLN A 126 0.11 5.68 2.34
N ARG A 127 -0.90 6.42 1.89
CA ARG A 127 -1.18 6.69 0.47
C ARG A 127 -0.15 7.60 -0.20
N CYS A 128 0.77 8.22 0.55
CA CYS A 128 1.97 8.86 0.03
C CYS A 128 3.19 7.94 0.12
N LEU A 129 3.32 7.15 1.20
CA LEU A 129 4.44 6.21 1.38
C LEU A 129 4.41 5.06 0.37
N ASN A 130 3.25 4.43 0.16
CA ASN A 130 3.12 3.33 -0.80
C ASN A 130 3.52 3.75 -2.23
N PRO A 131 3.00 4.85 -2.81
CA PRO A 131 3.41 5.27 -4.14
C PRO A 131 4.86 5.76 -4.22
N SER A 132 5.52 6.16 -3.14
CA SER A 132 6.95 6.47 -3.15
C SER A 132 7.80 5.21 -3.43
N ILE A 133 7.39 4.06 -2.90
CA ILE A 133 8.02 2.77 -3.22
C ILE A 133 7.83 2.46 -4.72
N SER A 134 6.62 2.62 -5.23
CA SER A 134 6.33 2.39 -6.66
C SER A 134 7.11 3.32 -7.58
N LEU A 135 7.28 4.59 -7.19
CA LEU A 135 8.11 5.56 -7.90
C LEU A 135 9.57 5.10 -7.93
N GLY A 136 10.14 4.70 -6.79
CA GLY A 136 11.51 4.19 -6.71
C GLY A 136 11.75 2.92 -7.53
N LEU A 137 10.76 2.01 -7.58
CA LEU A 137 10.83 0.82 -8.45
C LEU A 137 10.83 1.21 -9.94
N ALA A 138 10.03 2.20 -10.33
CA ALA A 138 10.00 2.71 -11.69
C ALA A 138 11.31 3.39 -12.08
N GLU A 139 11.89 4.20 -11.18
CA GLU A 139 13.18 4.86 -11.38
C GLU A 139 14.31 3.83 -11.56
N GLY A 140 14.41 2.86 -10.65
CA GLY A 140 15.42 1.81 -10.75
C GLY A 140 15.29 0.99 -12.04
N ALA A 141 14.05 0.66 -12.46
CA ALA A 141 13.81 -0.04 -13.72
C ALA A 141 14.19 0.80 -14.94
N PHE A 142 13.89 2.10 -14.90
CA PHE A 142 14.28 3.05 -15.95
C PHE A 142 15.80 3.19 -16.08
N GLU A 143 16.52 3.33 -14.97
CA GLU A 143 17.97 3.41 -14.95
C GLU A 143 18.62 2.17 -15.58
N GLU A 144 18.15 0.97 -15.22
CA GLU A 144 18.61 -0.28 -15.83
C GLU A 144 18.31 -0.35 -17.32
N ALA A 145 17.12 0.10 -17.74
CA ALA A 145 16.75 0.16 -19.15
C ALA A 145 17.65 1.11 -19.95
N VAL A 146 18.00 2.27 -19.39
CA VAL A 146 18.94 3.23 -20.02
C VAL A 146 20.34 2.64 -20.14
N LYS A 147 20.86 2.00 -19.09
CA LYS A 147 22.19 1.33 -19.12
C LYS A 147 22.20 0.25 -20.20
N TYR A 148 21.21 -0.64 -20.19
CA TYR A 148 21.11 -1.71 -21.17
C TYR A 148 20.99 -1.17 -22.60
N ALA A 149 20.22 -0.11 -22.82
CA ALA A 149 20.07 0.49 -24.16
C ALA A 149 21.37 1.11 -24.69
N ARG A 150 22.27 1.56 -23.81
CA ARG A 150 23.60 2.08 -24.19
C ARG A 150 24.57 0.97 -24.53
N ASP A 151 24.51 -0.16 -23.82
CA ASP A 151 25.51 -1.23 -23.91
C ASP A 151 25.13 -2.30 -24.94
N ARG A 152 23.83 -2.61 -25.06
CA ARG A 152 23.33 -3.63 -25.98
C ARG A 152 23.41 -3.15 -27.42
N THR A 153 24.09 -3.91 -28.26
CA THR A 153 24.20 -3.63 -29.71
C THR A 153 23.25 -4.53 -30.50
N ALA A 154 22.67 -3.96 -31.53
CA ALA A 154 21.91 -4.65 -32.57
C ALA A 154 22.05 -3.89 -33.90
N PHE A 155 22.13 -4.60 -35.00
CA PHE A 155 22.31 -4.00 -36.34
C PHE A 155 23.53 -3.05 -36.41
N GLY A 156 24.62 -3.43 -35.71
CA GLY A 156 25.92 -2.72 -35.75
C GLY A 156 26.01 -1.47 -34.88
N ARG A 157 25.04 -1.16 -34.00
CA ARG A 157 25.07 0.00 -33.10
C ARG A 157 24.29 -0.24 -31.80
N PRO A 158 24.52 0.56 -30.75
CA PRO A 158 23.72 0.52 -29.52
C PRO A 158 22.23 0.66 -29.81
N ILE A 159 21.39 -0.11 -29.08
CA ILE A 159 19.94 -0.05 -29.31
C ILE A 159 19.34 1.31 -28.92
N GLY A 160 19.97 2.05 -28.01
CA GLY A 160 19.58 3.42 -27.63
C GLY A 160 19.71 4.44 -28.78
N GLU A 161 20.42 4.12 -29.87
CA GLU A 161 20.51 4.99 -31.03
C GLU A 161 19.31 4.88 -31.98
N PHE A 162 18.45 3.87 -31.79
CA PHE A 162 17.23 3.78 -32.58
C PHE A 162 16.17 4.74 -32.06
N GLN A 163 15.49 5.46 -32.96
CA GLN A 163 14.50 6.48 -32.61
C GLN A 163 13.36 5.92 -31.74
N GLY A 164 12.83 4.75 -32.09
CA GLY A 164 11.76 4.10 -31.32
C GLY A 164 12.20 3.76 -29.88
N MET A 165 13.46 3.40 -29.66
CA MET A 165 13.99 3.17 -28.32
C MET A 165 14.05 4.49 -27.51
N ARG A 166 14.52 5.58 -28.14
CA ARG A 166 14.56 6.90 -27.49
C ARG A 166 13.17 7.41 -27.14
N TRP A 167 12.15 7.17 -27.99
CA TRP A 167 10.78 7.52 -27.67
C TRP A 167 10.25 6.76 -26.44
N LYS A 168 10.49 5.44 -26.40
CA LYS A 168 10.14 4.61 -25.25
C LYS A 168 10.76 5.13 -23.95
N LEU A 169 12.05 5.41 -23.95
CA LEU A 169 12.75 5.95 -22.77
C LEU A 169 12.23 7.36 -22.40
N ALA A 170 11.91 8.21 -23.37
CA ALA A 170 11.32 9.52 -23.11
C ALA A 170 9.92 9.43 -22.47
N GLU A 171 9.10 8.47 -22.90
CA GLU A 171 7.77 8.22 -22.29
C GLU A 171 7.90 7.69 -20.87
N MET A 172 8.81 6.77 -20.61
CA MET A 172 9.09 6.26 -19.26
C MET A 172 9.54 7.40 -18.33
N TYR A 173 10.46 8.24 -18.78
CA TYR A 173 10.96 9.40 -18.01
C TYR A 173 9.81 10.40 -17.71
N ARG A 174 9.04 10.78 -18.71
CA ARG A 174 7.87 11.67 -18.55
C ARG A 174 6.91 11.13 -17.49
N ASP A 175 6.56 9.85 -17.56
CA ASP A 175 5.62 9.22 -16.65
C ASP A 175 6.15 9.22 -15.20
N ILE A 176 7.44 8.99 -15.00
CA ILE A 176 8.12 9.09 -13.69
C ILE A 176 8.03 10.52 -13.14
N GLU A 177 8.35 11.55 -13.95
CA GLU A 177 8.33 12.94 -13.51
C GLU A 177 6.92 13.44 -13.17
N VAL A 178 5.90 13.01 -13.92
CA VAL A 178 4.50 13.28 -13.58
C VAL A 178 4.14 12.63 -12.24
N GLY A 179 4.52 11.36 -12.04
CA GLY A 179 4.29 10.63 -10.79
C GLY A 179 4.96 11.31 -9.60
N ARG A 180 6.22 11.72 -9.75
CA ARG A 180 6.99 12.46 -8.74
C ARG A 180 6.29 13.76 -8.34
N SER A 181 5.87 14.55 -9.32
CA SER A 181 5.18 15.82 -9.10
C SER A 181 3.85 15.62 -8.35
N MET A 182 3.06 14.61 -8.74
CA MET A 182 1.81 14.28 -8.08
C MET A 182 2.03 13.83 -6.63
N LEU A 183 3.04 12.99 -6.39
CA LEU A 183 3.36 12.49 -5.05
C LEU A 183 3.81 13.62 -4.12
N TYR A 184 4.73 14.47 -4.55
CA TYR A 184 5.19 15.59 -3.75
C TYR A 184 4.08 16.61 -3.45
N ARG A 185 3.22 16.90 -4.43
CA ARG A 185 2.04 17.74 -4.21
C ARG A 185 1.11 17.17 -3.14
N ALA A 186 0.86 15.85 -3.19
CA ALA A 186 0.04 15.17 -2.19
C ALA A 186 0.69 15.24 -0.79
N ALA A 187 1.99 14.95 -0.69
CA ALA A 187 2.72 15.00 0.57
C ALA A 187 2.77 16.42 1.17
N ALA A 188 3.02 17.44 0.34
CA ALA A 188 3.06 18.84 0.77
C ALA A 188 1.72 19.38 1.25
N SER A 189 0.60 18.72 0.93
CA SER A 189 -0.73 19.12 1.39
C SER A 189 -1.04 18.72 2.85
N ALA A 190 -0.08 18.09 3.57
CA ALA A 190 -0.31 17.56 4.92
C ALA A 190 -0.54 18.67 5.97
N ASN A 191 -1.69 18.56 6.71
CA ASN A 191 -2.00 19.38 7.87
C ASN A 191 -3.08 18.70 8.77
N PRO A 192 -2.76 17.86 9.75
CA PRO A 192 -1.51 17.11 9.93
C PRO A 192 -1.37 15.94 8.94
N TYR A 193 -2.44 15.56 8.22
CA TYR A 193 -2.45 14.48 7.24
C TYR A 193 -2.58 15.03 5.82
N PRO A 194 -2.02 14.33 4.82
CA PRO A 194 -2.21 14.68 3.41
C PRO A 194 -3.69 14.77 3.02
N ASN A 195 -4.00 15.66 2.09
CA ASN A 195 -5.34 15.78 1.53
C ASN A 195 -5.77 14.42 0.93
N PRO A 196 -6.93 13.85 1.34
CA PRO A 196 -7.34 12.50 0.95
C PRO A 196 -7.47 12.32 -0.57
N GLN A 197 -7.94 13.34 -1.27
CA GLN A 197 -8.14 13.29 -2.73
C GLN A 197 -6.81 13.32 -3.47
N LEU A 198 -5.91 14.25 -3.08
CA LEU A 198 -4.57 14.33 -3.67
C LEU A 198 -3.76 13.05 -3.40
N ALA A 199 -3.81 12.53 -2.18
CA ALA A 199 -3.14 11.29 -1.81
C ALA A 199 -3.68 10.07 -2.59
N ALA A 200 -5.01 10.01 -2.81
CA ALA A 200 -5.62 8.95 -3.60
C ALA A 200 -5.21 9.04 -5.08
N VAL A 201 -5.23 10.25 -5.68
CA VAL A 201 -4.82 10.47 -7.07
C VAL A 201 -3.34 10.15 -7.26
N ALA A 202 -2.47 10.61 -6.36
CA ALA A 202 -1.04 10.31 -6.41
C ALA A 202 -0.78 8.79 -6.33
N LYS A 203 -1.47 8.10 -5.40
CA LYS A 203 -1.35 6.64 -5.25
C LYS A 203 -1.82 5.90 -6.50
N MET A 204 -2.97 6.26 -7.08
CA MET A 204 -3.46 5.65 -8.31
C MET A 204 -2.44 5.80 -9.44
N TYR A 205 -2.04 7.05 -9.71
CA TYR A 205 -1.14 7.34 -10.83
C TYR A 205 0.22 6.65 -10.68
N CYS A 206 0.90 6.82 -9.54
CA CYS A 206 2.24 6.26 -9.34
C CYS A 206 2.27 4.73 -9.42
N ASN A 207 1.24 4.06 -8.88
CA ASN A 207 1.20 2.60 -8.90
C ASN A 207 0.92 2.04 -10.30
N GLU A 208 0.01 2.65 -11.05
CA GLU A 208 -0.26 2.27 -12.45
C GLU A 208 0.93 2.63 -13.35
N MET A 209 1.56 3.78 -13.13
CA MET A 209 2.76 4.22 -13.83
C MET A 209 3.92 3.24 -13.61
N ALA A 210 4.16 2.82 -12.37
CA ALA A 210 5.24 1.89 -12.06
C ALA A 210 5.09 0.55 -12.79
N LEU A 211 3.85 0.05 -12.93
CA LEU A 211 3.61 -1.16 -13.73
C LEU A 211 3.96 -0.96 -15.21
N ARG A 212 3.58 0.18 -15.79
CA ARG A 212 3.92 0.49 -17.19
C ARG A 212 5.43 0.60 -17.37
N VAL A 213 6.09 1.41 -16.55
CA VAL A 213 7.53 1.67 -16.67
C VAL A 213 8.36 0.39 -16.45
N THR A 214 8.05 -0.39 -15.43
CA THR A 214 8.77 -1.65 -15.16
C THR A 214 8.52 -2.70 -16.25
N SER A 215 7.32 -2.76 -16.83
CA SER A 215 7.01 -3.61 -17.98
C SER A 215 7.81 -3.19 -19.23
N GLU A 216 7.90 -1.88 -19.48
CA GLU A 216 8.69 -1.35 -20.59
C GLU A 216 10.19 -1.57 -20.40
N ALA A 217 10.69 -1.53 -19.16
CA ALA A 217 12.07 -1.87 -18.85
C ALA A 217 12.39 -3.33 -19.19
N ILE A 218 11.49 -4.27 -18.88
CA ILE A 218 11.60 -5.68 -19.31
C ILE A 218 11.66 -5.74 -20.83
N GLN A 219 10.78 -5.01 -21.53
CA GLN A 219 10.72 -5.00 -22.97
C GLN A 219 12.01 -4.46 -23.61
N VAL A 220 12.63 -3.44 -23.01
CA VAL A 220 13.95 -2.91 -23.45
C VAL A 220 15.04 -3.98 -23.36
N HIS A 221 15.04 -4.81 -22.33
CA HIS A 221 16.00 -5.89 -22.14
C HIS A 221 15.70 -7.11 -23.04
N GLY A 222 14.52 -7.19 -23.65
CA GLY A 222 14.12 -8.34 -24.47
C GLY A 222 14.11 -9.64 -23.65
N GLY A 223 14.60 -10.73 -24.22
CA GLY A 223 14.62 -12.04 -23.54
C GLY A 223 15.36 -12.04 -22.20
N TYR A 224 16.41 -11.26 -22.05
CA TYR A 224 17.13 -11.11 -20.78
C TYR A 224 16.29 -10.45 -19.69
N GLY A 225 15.37 -9.56 -20.02
CA GLY A 225 14.47 -8.95 -19.06
C GLY A 225 13.46 -9.93 -18.43
N PHE A 226 13.25 -11.08 -19.04
CA PHE A 226 12.39 -12.16 -18.54
C PHE A 226 13.12 -13.13 -17.60
N THR A 227 14.43 -12.99 -17.47
CA THR A 227 15.27 -13.80 -16.58
C THR A 227 15.49 -13.08 -15.23
N ASP A 228 16.05 -13.78 -14.25
CA ASP A 228 16.46 -13.20 -12.97
C ASP A 228 17.88 -12.63 -13.00
N GLU A 229 18.59 -12.69 -14.14
CA GLU A 229 19.92 -12.13 -14.36
C GLU A 229 19.93 -10.59 -14.29
N PHE A 230 18.82 -9.96 -14.69
CA PHE A 230 18.61 -8.52 -14.60
C PHE A 230 17.53 -8.18 -13.59
N PRO A 231 17.66 -7.07 -12.84
CA PRO A 231 16.74 -6.73 -11.77
C PRO A 231 15.36 -6.28 -12.25
N VAL A 232 15.18 -6.04 -13.55
CA VAL A 232 13.92 -5.48 -14.11
C VAL A 232 12.70 -6.38 -13.88
N SER A 233 12.87 -7.72 -13.91
CA SER A 233 11.81 -8.67 -13.58
C SER A 233 11.37 -8.55 -12.11
N ARG A 234 12.32 -8.33 -11.19
CA ARG A 234 12.05 -8.11 -9.78
C ARG A 234 11.34 -6.77 -9.53
N PHE A 235 11.74 -5.71 -10.22
CA PHE A 235 11.06 -4.41 -10.12
C PHE A 235 9.60 -4.51 -10.57
N TYR A 236 9.31 -5.20 -11.66
CA TYR A 236 7.95 -5.43 -12.14
C TYR A 236 7.11 -6.21 -11.12
N ARG A 237 7.65 -7.32 -10.57
CA ARG A 237 6.97 -8.09 -9.53
C ARG A 237 6.66 -7.25 -8.30
N GLY A 238 7.62 -6.43 -7.86
CA GLY A 238 7.43 -5.51 -6.73
C GLY A 238 6.40 -4.41 -7.00
N ALA A 239 6.40 -3.82 -8.19
CA ALA A 239 5.46 -2.78 -8.58
C ALA A 239 4.00 -3.26 -8.56
N ARG A 240 3.75 -4.57 -8.80
CA ARG A 240 2.40 -5.13 -8.85
C ARG A 240 1.64 -4.99 -7.53
N TYR A 241 2.34 -4.99 -6.40
CA TYR A 241 1.72 -4.80 -5.09
C TYR A 241 1.02 -3.44 -4.95
N GLY A 242 1.56 -2.38 -5.53
CA GLY A 242 1.09 -1.01 -5.34
C GLY A 242 -0.39 -0.81 -5.64
N THR A 243 -0.92 -1.46 -6.69
CA THR A 243 -2.33 -1.34 -7.08
C THR A 243 -3.29 -2.18 -6.21
N LEU A 244 -2.75 -3.05 -5.33
CA LEU A 244 -3.52 -3.96 -4.48
C LEU A 244 -3.51 -3.53 -3.01
N GLY A 245 -2.33 -3.27 -2.44
CA GLY A 245 -2.16 -3.00 -1.02
C GLY A 245 -2.54 -1.58 -0.61
N GLY A 246 -3.03 -1.42 0.63
CA GLY A 246 -3.39 -0.11 1.18
C GLY A 246 -4.58 0.59 0.52
N GLY A 247 -5.54 -0.19 0.04
CA GLY A 247 -6.67 0.22 -0.79
C GLY A 247 -6.36 0.07 -2.27
N THR A 248 -7.15 -0.76 -2.96
CA THR A 248 -6.97 -1.02 -4.39
C THR A 248 -7.21 0.22 -5.23
N THR A 249 -6.68 0.23 -6.45
CA THR A 249 -6.93 1.32 -7.41
C THR A 249 -8.44 1.61 -7.58
N GLU A 250 -9.29 0.57 -7.61
CA GLU A 250 -10.74 0.71 -7.75
C GLU A 250 -11.37 1.40 -6.54
N THR A 251 -10.92 1.04 -5.33
CA THR A 251 -11.37 1.70 -4.09
C THR A 251 -11.01 3.19 -4.09
N LEU A 252 -9.85 3.54 -4.62
CA LEU A 252 -9.42 4.94 -4.70
C LEU A 252 -10.17 5.70 -5.80
N LYS A 253 -10.45 5.06 -6.95
CA LYS A 253 -11.32 5.62 -8.00
C LYS A 253 -12.70 5.95 -7.45
N GLU A 254 -13.29 5.04 -6.68
CA GLU A 254 -14.59 5.24 -6.02
C GLU A 254 -14.54 6.41 -5.01
N LEU A 255 -13.49 6.50 -4.20
CA LEU A 255 -13.30 7.60 -3.25
C LEU A 255 -13.24 8.95 -3.97
N VAL A 256 -12.44 9.05 -5.03
CA VAL A 256 -12.27 10.29 -5.80
C VAL A 256 -13.56 10.62 -6.57
N GLY A 257 -14.17 9.63 -7.20
CA GLY A 257 -15.41 9.80 -7.96
C GLY A 257 -16.57 10.31 -7.10
N LYS A 258 -16.77 9.72 -5.91
CA LYS A 258 -17.76 10.21 -4.94
C LYS A 258 -17.51 11.67 -4.53
N LYS A 259 -16.25 12.01 -4.28
CA LYS A 259 -15.88 13.37 -3.89
C LYS A 259 -16.15 14.37 -5.01
N ILE A 260 -15.81 14.03 -6.26
CA ILE A 260 -16.13 14.85 -7.43
C ILE A 260 -17.63 15.07 -7.52
N MET A 261 -18.44 14.01 -7.43
CA MET A 261 -19.89 14.11 -7.53
C MET A 261 -20.53 14.92 -6.39
N SER A 262 -19.93 14.90 -5.19
CA SER A 262 -20.44 15.71 -4.06
C SER A 262 -20.07 17.19 -4.15
N ASP A 263 -18.90 17.49 -4.75
CA ASP A 263 -18.34 18.84 -4.74
C ASP A 263 -18.66 19.62 -6.02
N PHE A 264 -19.20 18.96 -7.06
CA PHE A 264 -19.52 19.61 -8.33
C PHE A 264 -20.81 20.42 -8.20
N PRO A 265 -20.78 21.74 -8.31
CA PRO A 265 -22.00 22.54 -8.34
C PRO A 265 -22.80 22.24 -9.62
N HIS A 266 -24.15 22.22 -9.51
CA HIS A 266 -25.03 21.98 -10.64
C HIS A 266 -24.92 23.06 -11.75
N ASP A 267 -24.42 24.24 -11.43
CA ASP A 267 -24.50 25.44 -12.26
C ASP A 267 -23.17 25.92 -12.87
N GLY A 268 -22.16 25.06 -12.99
CA GLY A 268 -20.99 25.51 -13.73
C GLY A 268 -19.63 25.07 -13.23
N PHE A 269 -18.64 25.59 -13.89
CA PHE A 269 -17.23 25.27 -13.84
C PHE A 269 -16.67 25.01 -12.43
N LEU A 270 -15.97 23.92 -12.27
CA LEU A 270 -15.17 23.62 -11.08
C LEU A 270 -14.29 24.82 -10.72
N GLY A 271 -14.73 25.57 -9.74
CA GLY A 271 -13.81 26.27 -8.87
C GLY A 271 -13.03 25.22 -8.07
N MET A 272 -12.27 24.37 -8.74
CA MET A 272 -11.25 23.60 -8.06
C MET A 272 -10.31 24.64 -7.49
N GLY A 273 -10.43 24.89 -6.19
CA GLY A 273 -9.39 25.54 -5.43
C GLY A 273 -8.13 24.71 -5.64
N LEU A 274 -7.39 25.06 -6.68
CA LEU A 274 -6.16 24.41 -7.10
C LEU A 274 -4.99 24.78 -6.20
N PHE A 275 -5.28 25.38 -5.01
CA PHE A 275 -4.22 25.83 -4.11
C PHE A 275 -4.60 25.63 -2.65
#